data_252b2e56d14ae301c392dbe6ade0dd87
#
_entry.id   252b2e56d14ae301c392dbe6ade0dd87
#
_cell.length_a   1.000
_cell.length_b   1.000
_cell.length_c   1.000
_cell.angle_alpha   90.00
_cell.angle_beta   90.00
_cell.angle_gamma   90.00
#
_symmetry.space_group_name_H-M   'P 1'
#
loop_
_entity.id
_entity.type
_entity.pdbx_description
1 polymer ?
#
loop_
_entity_poly.entity_id
_entity_poly.type
_entity_poly.pdbx_seq_one_letter_code
_entity_poly.pdbx_strand_id
1 'polypeptide(L)'
;MRIAFLLTCHPPTRPSPIFPEVVRLLRERGTHVDLVYPDERPTDLRELRVEHDLYVLKSGSETSLSLAGALHALGAAILNPYPATAMCRDKIVASRMLDEAGVPAPPSYVVSHPQQLSPLLEEGPLVVKPYRGSQGRGVRIVDRVSELVEDGDDGGGPLLAQRYRQPEGRDRKIYRIGDDVFGVERVWPARTYQEKLGRPFTVSRELREIASRCGSALGLSLFGFDVVISEGRPYVVDISSFPGFKGVPNAAAHLADYIERAAERVTRGEQLLEAPRT
;
A
#
# COMPACT_ATOMS: atom_id res chain seq x y z
N MET A 1 -22.69 14.99 -4.66
CA MET A 1 -21.82 13.80 -4.62
C MET A 1 -21.48 13.47 -3.17
N ARG A 2 -21.58 12.19 -2.76
CA ARG A 2 -21.32 11.73 -1.39
C ARG A 2 -20.16 10.75 -1.39
N ILE A 3 -19.13 11.00 -0.60
CA ILE A 3 -17.94 10.15 -0.47
C ILE A 3 -17.76 9.72 0.98
N ALA A 4 -17.57 8.43 1.24
CA ALA A 4 -17.18 7.91 2.54
C ALA A 4 -15.71 7.52 2.58
N PHE A 5 -14.97 7.94 3.58
CA PHE A 5 -13.64 7.44 3.86
C PHE A 5 -13.70 6.40 4.98
N LEU A 6 -13.27 5.17 4.67
CA LEU A 6 -13.08 4.12 5.67
C LEU A 6 -11.68 4.29 6.30
N LEU A 7 -11.63 4.64 7.57
CA LEU A 7 -10.44 5.05 8.30
C LEU A 7 -10.14 4.12 9.48
N THR A 8 -8.89 4.12 9.93
CA THR A 8 -8.50 3.49 11.19
C THR A 8 -8.69 4.46 12.35
N CYS A 9 -9.28 4.01 13.45
CA CYS A 9 -9.52 4.78 14.66
C CYS A 9 -8.23 5.21 15.38
N HIS A 10 -7.17 4.44 15.29
CA HIS A 10 -5.93 4.77 15.98
C HIS A 10 -5.21 5.92 15.27
N PRO A 11 -5.20 7.13 15.85
CA PRO A 11 -4.44 8.20 15.25
C PRO A 11 -2.98 7.77 15.18
N PRO A 12 -2.32 7.92 14.05
CA PRO A 12 -0.88 7.74 14.00
C PRO A 12 -0.25 8.67 15.03
N THR A 13 0.76 8.21 15.74
CA THR A 13 1.52 9.02 16.72
C THR A 13 1.95 10.39 16.18
N ARG A 14 1.93 10.55 14.85
CA ARG A 14 2.11 11.81 14.11
C ARG A 14 1.20 11.80 12.89
N PRO A 15 0.02 12.43 12.94
CA PRO A 15 -0.90 12.50 11.82
C PRO A 15 -0.25 13.23 10.65
N SER A 16 -0.41 12.68 9.45
CA SER A 16 -0.02 13.38 8.22
C SER A 16 -1.03 14.50 7.96
N PRO A 17 -0.60 15.74 7.67
CA PRO A 17 -1.49 16.83 7.33
C PRO A 17 -2.19 16.66 5.98
N ILE A 18 -1.72 15.74 5.16
CA ILE A 18 -2.22 15.53 3.78
C ILE A 18 -3.68 15.11 3.78
N PHE A 19 -4.06 14.13 4.62
CA PHE A 19 -5.42 13.60 4.59
C PHE A 19 -6.49 14.60 5.07
N PRO A 20 -6.32 15.32 6.21
CA PRO A 20 -7.25 16.38 6.58
C PRO A 20 -7.42 17.44 5.49
N GLU A 21 -6.35 17.78 4.80
CA GLU A 21 -6.36 18.73 3.69
C GLU A 21 -7.13 18.20 2.47
N VAL A 22 -7.00 16.90 2.14
CA VAL A 22 -7.84 16.26 1.10
C VAL A 22 -9.33 16.42 1.42
N VAL A 23 -9.71 16.12 2.67
CA VAL A 23 -11.10 16.24 3.12
C VAL A 23 -11.59 17.68 3.03
N ARG A 24 -10.77 18.65 3.45
CA ARG A 24 -11.07 20.08 3.36
C ARG A 24 -11.33 20.49 1.90
N LEU A 25 -10.42 20.15 0.99
CA LEU A 25 -10.52 20.48 -0.43
C LEU A 25 -11.77 19.89 -1.09
N LEU A 26 -12.10 18.63 -0.82
CA LEU A 26 -13.30 17.98 -1.34
C LEU A 26 -14.58 18.69 -0.84
N ARG A 27 -14.63 19.05 0.44
CA ARG A 27 -15.79 19.78 1.04
C ARG A 27 -15.94 21.17 0.46
N GLU A 28 -14.86 21.91 0.26
CA GLU A 28 -14.87 23.25 -0.35
C GLU A 28 -15.38 23.24 -1.79
N ARG A 29 -15.21 22.11 -2.49
CA ARG A 29 -15.75 21.87 -3.84
C ARG A 29 -17.19 21.38 -3.84
N GLY A 30 -17.86 21.37 -2.69
CA GLY A 30 -19.26 20.95 -2.57
C GLY A 30 -19.51 19.46 -2.46
N THR A 31 -18.46 18.64 -2.29
CA THR A 31 -18.61 17.20 -2.04
C THR A 31 -18.95 16.94 -0.58
N HIS A 32 -20.02 16.17 -0.34
CA HIS A 32 -20.33 15.68 1.01
C HIS A 32 -19.35 14.56 1.38
N VAL A 33 -18.61 14.74 2.47
CA VAL A 33 -17.58 13.79 2.90
C VAL A 33 -17.86 13.29 4.31
N ASP A 34 -18.09 11.98 4.42
CA ASP A 34 -18.24 11.26 5.67
C ASP A 34 -16.96 10.52 6.05
N LEU A 35 -16.60 10.58 7.34
CA LEU A 35 -15.45 9.85 7.90
C LEU A 35 -16.00 8.70 8.74
N VAL A 36 -15.74 7.48 8.29
CA VAL A 36 -16.24 6.24 8.91
C VAL A 36 -15.08 5.51 9.55
N TYR A 37 -15.23 5.17 10.82
CA TYR A 37 -14.24 4.45 11.63
C TYR A 37 -14.80 3.09 12.07
N PRO A 38 -14.64 2.04 11.24
CA PRO A 38 -15.24 0.73 11.52
C PRO A 38 -14.76 0.08 12.81
N ASP A 39 -13.59 0.50 13.31
CA ASP A 39 -13.02 -0.05 14.54
C ASP A 39 -13.62 0.57 15.83
N GLU A 40 -14.44 1.64 15.73
CA GLU A 40 -14.98 2.34 16.90
C GLU A 40 -16.32 1.77 17.39
N ARG A 41 -17.12 1.21 16.49
CA ARG A 41 -18.48 0.73 16.81
C ARG A 41 -18.79 -0.58 16.09
N PRO A 42 -19.60 -1.44 16.71
CA PRO A 42 -20.17 -2.59 16.01
C PRO A 42 -20.98 -2.13 14.80
N THR A 43 -20.84 -2.83 13.68
CA THR A 43 -21.66 -2.64 12.48
C THR A 43 -22.65 -3.81 12.38
N ASP A 44 -23.96 -3.53 12.39
CA ASP A 44 -24.95 -4.57 12.10
C ASP A 44 -24.95 -4.84 10.59
N LEU A 45 -24.48 -6.02 10.21
CA LEU A 45 -24.37 -6.41 8.81
C LEU A 45 -25.74 -6.52 8.10
N ARG A 46 -26.83 -6.73 8.83
CA ARG A 46 -28.21 -6.78 8.27
C ARG A 46 -28.69 -5.40 7.83
N GLU A 47 -28.15 -4.34 8.46
CA GLU A 47 -28.48 -2.94 8.18
C GLU A 47 -27.46 -2.27 7.24
N LEU A 48 -26.39 -2.97 6.90
CA LEU A 48 -25.36 -2.44 5.99
C LEU A 48 -25.96 -2.13 4.62
N ARG A 49 -25.80 -0.90 4.15
CA ARG A 49 -26.29 -0.41 2.85
C ARG A 49 -25.22 0.40 2.14
N VAL A 50 -25.35 0.47 0.81
CA VAL A 50 -24.53 1.37 -0.01
C VAL A 50 -25.22 2.73 -0.05
N GLU A 51 -24.67 3.71 0.67
CA GLU A 51 -25.26 5.05 0.87
C GLU A 51 -24.44 6.17 0.22
N HIS A 52 -23.27 5.85 -0.31
CA HIS A 52 -22.33 6.80 -0.89
C HIS A 52 -22.03 6.45 -2.34
N ASP A 53 -21.75 7.47 -3.14
CA ASP A 53 -21.35 7.31 -4.53
C ASP A 53 -19.98 6.63 -4.64
N LEU A 54 -19.07 6.93 -3.70
CA LEU A 54 -17.73 6.35 -3.65
C LEU A 54 -17.29 6.10 -2.20
N TYR A 55 -16.71 4.94 -1.95
CA TYR A 55 -15.99 4.64 -0.72
C TYR A 55 -14.49 4.70 -0.98
N VAL A 56 -13.73 5.34 -0.09
CA VAL A 56 -12.27 5.42 -0.17
C VAL A 56 -11.67 4.65 0.99
N LEU A 57 -11.00 3.52 0.69
CA LEU A 57 -10.41 2.67 1.72
C LEU A 57 -9.02 3.19 2.11
N LYS A 58 -8.99 4.03 3.16
CA LYS A 58 -7.78 4.64 3.74
C LYS A 58 -7.53 4.13 5.15
N SER A 59 -7.54 2.83 5.32
CA SER A 59 -7.34 2.16 6.60
C SER A 59 -6.32 1.05 6.50
N GLY A 60 -5.57 0.80 7.57
CA GLY A 60 -4.69 -0.35 7.73
C GLY A 60 -5.34 -1.52 8.48
N SER A 61 -6.57 -1.36 9.04
CA SER A 61 -7.21 -2.40 9.85
C SER A 61 -7.87 -3.50 9.02
N GLU A 62 -7.91 -4.71 9.56
CA GLU A 62 -8.62 -5.84 8.96
C GLU A 62 -10.14 -5.64 9.00
N THR A 63 -10.66 -5.00 10.06
CA THR A 63 -12.08 -4.63 10.18
C THR A 63 -12.52 -3.74 9.01
N SER A 64 -11.75 -2.68 8.73
CA SER A 64 -12.05 -1.79 7.60
C SER A 64 -11.95 -2.51 6.25
N LEU A 65 -10.99 -3.42 6.08
CA LEU A 65 -10.86 -4.20 4.85
C LEU A 65 -12.06 -5.15 4.68
N SER A 66 -12.46 -5.86 5.74
CA SER A 66 -13.60 -6.78 5.71
C SER A 66 -14.91 -6.04 5.46
N LEU A 67 -15.10 -4.86 6.08
CA LEU A 67 -16.28 -4.04 5.81
C LEU A 67 -16.31 -3.53 4.37
N ALA A 68 -15.15 -3.11 3.82
CA ALA A 68 -15.05 -2.77 2.41
C ALA A 68 -15.40 -3.96 1.51
N GLY A 69 -15.03 -5.18 1.88
CA GLY A 69 -15.43 -6.41 1.19
C GLY A 69 -16.94 -6.63 1.21
N ALA A 70 -17.58 -6.45 2.35
CA ALA A 70 -19.02 -6.54 2.48
C ALA A 70 -19.76 -5.47 1.63
N LEU A 71 -19.29 -4.22 1.67
CA LEU A 71 -19.82 -3.13 0.82
C LEU A 71 -19.60 -3.43 -0.67
N HIS A 72 -18.43 -3.97 -1.05
CA HIS A 72 -18.15 -4.37 -2.42
C HIS A 72 -19.13 -5.47 -2.90
N ALA A 73 -19.42 -6.45 -2.06
CA ALA A 73 -20.40 -7.51 -2.36
C ALA A 73 -21.83 -6.94 -2.54
N LEU A 74 -22.13 -5.80 -1.94
CA LEU A 74 -23.38 -5.06 -2.12
C LEU A 74 -23.35 -4.09 -3.33
N GLY A 75 -22.26 -4.10 -4.12
CA GLY A 75 -22.12 -3.27 -5.33
C GLY A 75 -21.53 -1.87 -5.09
N ALA A 76 -20.97 -1.58 -3.91
CA ALA A 76 -20.33 -0.31 -3.65
C ALA A 76 -19.09 -0.09 -4.55
N ALA A 77 -18.95 1.11 -5.10
CA ALA A 77 -17.72 1.56 -5.73
C ALA A 77 -16.68 1.90 -4.66
N ILE A 78 -15.51 1.27 -4.73
CA ILE A 78 -14.45 1.42 -3.72
C ILE A 78 -13.13 1.78 -4.40
N LEU A 79 -12.46 2.80 -3.91
CA LEU A 79 -11.16 3.28 -4.37
C LEU A 79 -10.09 3.03 -3.27
N ASN A 80 -9.00 2.30 -3.50
CA ASN A 80 -8.85 1.36 -4.63
C ASN A 80 -9.87 0.23 -4.51
N PRO A 81 -10.18 -0.49 -5.59
CA PRO A 81 -11.12 -1.61 -5.52
C PRO A 81 -10.77 -2.61 -4.41
N TYR A 82 -11.80 -3.14 -3.73
CA TYR A 82 -11.58 -4.07 -2.63
C TYR A 82 -10.69 -5.27 -3.01
N PRO A 83 -10.92 -5.97 -4.14
CA PRO A 83 -10.08 -7.12 -4.49
C PRO A 83 -8.60 -6.72 -4.68
N ALA A 84 -8.35 -5.60 -5.35
CA ALA A 84 -7.01 -5.06 -5.57
C ALA A 84 -6.30 -4.71 -4.25
N THR A 85 -7.03 -4.08 -3.32
CA THR A 85 -6.50 -3.74 -2.01
C THR A 85 -6.23 -4.99 -1.16
N ALA A 86 -7.11 -5.98 -1.18
CA ALA A 86 -6.94 -7.24 -0.46
C ALA A 86 -5.70 -8.01 -0.97
N MET A 87 -5.53 -8.12 -2.29
CA MET A 87 -4.34 -8.73 -2.89
C MET A 87 -3.05 -7.96 -2.54
N CYS A 88 -3.08 -6.64 -2.62
CA CYS A 88 -1.92 -5.81 -2.28
C CYS A 88 -1.49 -5.92 -0.80
N ARG A 89 -2.43 -6.18 0.11
CA ARG A 89 -2.15 -6.35 1.54
C ARG A 89 -1.49 -7.67 1.88
N ASP A 90 -1.69 -8.68 1.07
CA ASP A 90 -1.02 -9.96 1.15
C ASP A 90 0.30 -9.88 0.37
N LYS A 91 1.43 -9.77 1.08
CA LYS A 91 2.74 -9.63 0.46
C LYS A 91 3.14 -10.84 -0.40
N ILE A 92 2.61 -12.01 -0.08
CA ILE A 92 2.88 -13.24 -0.84
C ILE A 92 2.19 -13.13 -2.20
N VAL A 93 0.90 -12.81 -2.20
CA VAL A 93 0.11 -12.62 -3.42
C VAL A 93 0.69 -11.46 -4.24
N ALA A 94 0.92 -10.30 -3.60
CA ALA A 94 1.48 -9.14 -4.28
C ALA A 94 2.84 -9.45 -4.92
N SER A 95 3.76 -10.13 -4.21
CA SER A 95 5.07 -10.50 -4.75
C SER A 95 4.94 -11.39 -5.99
N ARG A 96 4.06 -12.39 -5.98
CA ARG A 96 3.85 -13.27 -7.13
C ARG A 96 3.27 -12.53 -8.34
N MET A 97 2.28 -11.64 -8.11
CA MET A 97 1.68 -10.84 -9.19
C MET A 97 2.68 -9.85 -9.80
N LEU A 98 3.52 -9.24 -8.98
CA LEU A 98 4.57 -8.34 -9.47
C LEU A 98 5.63 -9.09 -10.28
N ASP A 99 6.03 -10.28 -9.84
CA ASP A 99 6.96 -11.16 -10.56
C ASP A 99 6.39 -11.56 -11.93
N GLU A 100 5.13 -12.00 -12.00
CA GLU A 100 4.43 -12.32 -13.25
C GLU A 100 4.38 -11.15 -14.24
N ALA A 101 4.23 -9.93 -13.71
CA ALA A 101 4.24 -8.71 -14.50
C ALA A 101 5.65 -8.23 -14.90
N GLY A 102 6.69 -9.00 -14.59
CA GLY A 102 8.08 -8.66 -14.88
C GLY A 102 8.58 -7.42 -14.11
N VAL A 103 8.02 -7.14 -12.94
CA VAL A 103 8.51 -6.09 -12.05
C VAL A 103 9.80 -6.57 -11.39
N PRO A 104 10.92 -5.83 -11.49
CA PRO A 104 12.15 -6.21 -10.81
C PRO A 104 11.94 -6.30 -9.30
N ALA A 105 12.07 -7.48 -8.73
CA ALA A 105 11.95 -7.74 -7.31
C ALA A 105 12.99 -8.77 -6.85
N PRO A 106 13.41 -8.79 -5.59
CA PRO A 106 14.27 -9.83 -5.09
C PRO A 106 13.57 -11.21 -5.14
N PRO A 107 14.30 -12.32 -5.40
CA PRO A 107 13.75 -13.67 -5.27
C PRO A 107 13.06 -13.83 -3.91
N SER A 108 11.84 -14.35 -3.94
CA SER A 108 10.96 -14.41 -2.77
C SER A 108 10.51 -15.83 -2.48
N TYR A 109 10.42 -16.18 -1.20
CA TYR A 109 10.09 -17.49 -0.69
C TYR A 109 9.01 -17.39 0.37
N VAL A 110 8.14 -18.39 0.46
CA VAL A 110 7.06 -18.47 1.44
C VAL A 110 7.37 -19.61 2.39
N VAL A 111 7.27 -19.35 3.69
CA VAL A 111 7.47 -20.36 4.74
C VAL A 111 6.42 -20.23 5.83
N SER A 112 6.08 -21.34 6.46
CA SER A 112 5.21 -21.38 7.65
C SER A 112 6.01 -21.16 8.94
N HIS A 113 7.29 -21.56 8.93
CA HIS A 113 8.18 -21.47 10.08
C HIS A 113 9.55 -20.94 9.67
N PRO A 114 10.19 -20.06 10.46
CA PRO A 114 11.50 -19.48 10.13
C PRO A 114 12.58 -20.52 9.84
N GLN A 115 12.58 -21.67 10.52
CA GLN A 115 13.59 -22.72 10.38
C GLN A 115 13.66 -23.30 8.95
N GLN A 116 12.56 -23.22 8.18
CA GLN A 116 12.54 -23.66 6.78
C GLN A 116 13.46 -22.82 5.87
N LEU A 117 13.92 -21.66 6.34
CA LEU A 117 14.84 -20.78 5.63
C LEU A 117 16.30 -21.19 5.76
N SER A 118 16.65 -22.16 6.65
CA SER A 118 18.03 -22.57 6.89
C SER A 118 18.83 -22.89 5.62
N PRO A 119 18.32 -23.69 4.66
CA PRO A 119 19.05 -23.97 3.42
C PRO A 119 19.30 -22.75 2.55
N LEU A 120 18.37 -21.78 2.59
CA LEU A 120 18.49 -20.57 1.79
C LEU A 120 19.55 -19.61 2.31
N LEU A 121 19.89 -19.66 3.60
CA LEU A 121 20.94 -18.82 4.19
C LEU A 121 22.34 -19.19 3.72
N GLU A 122 22.56 -20.40 3.22
CA GLU A 122 23.82 -20.80 2.58
C GLU A 122 24.16 -19.96 1.34
N GLU A 123 23.14 -19.44 0.66
CA GLU A 123 23.28 -18.59 -0.53
C GLU A 123 23.37 -17.10 -0.19
N GLY A 124 23.27 -16.71 1.10
CA GLY A 124 23.37 -15.34 1.58
C GLY A 124 22.15 -14.87 2.37
N PRO A 125 22.19 -13.61 2.85
CA PRO A 125 21.18 -13.07 3.76
C PRO A 125 19.78 -12.93 3.15
N LEU A 126 18.78 -12.97 4.04
CA LEU A 126 17.37 -12.85 3.71
C LEU A 126 16.73 -11.68 4.47
N VAL A 127 15.73 -11.05 3.88
CA VAL A 127 14.80 -10.16 4.57
C VAL A 127 13.53 -10.95 4.86
N VAL A 128 13.23 -11.20 6.12
CA VAL A 128 12.04 -11.93 6.56
C VAL A 128 10.97 -10.93 6.98
N LYS A 129 9.73 -11.16 6.56
CA LYS A 129 8.59 -10.26 6.78
C LYS A 129 7.35 -11.08 7.10
N PRO A 130 6.47 -10.63 8.02
CA PRO A 130 5.10 -11.14 8.09
C PRO A 130 4.38 -10.91 6.75
N TYR A 131 3.57 -11.87 6.31
CA TYR A 131 2.85 -11.75 5.03
C TYR A 131 1.88 -10.56 5.02
N ARG A 132 1.36 -10.20 6.19
CA ARG A 132 0.57 -8.98 6.43
C ARG A 132 1.27 -8.11 7.47
N GLY A 133 1.16 -6.83 7.31
CA GLY A 133 1.77 -5.85 8.21
C GLY A 133 2.20 -4.59 7.47
N SER A 134 2.46 -3.56 8.24
CA SER A 134 2.84 -2.24 7.72
C SER A 134 3.91 -1.60 8.60
N GLN A 135 4.55 -0.55 8.08
CA GLN A 135 5.52 0.28 8.79
C GLN A 135 6.80 -0.47 9.23
N GLY A 136 7.13 -1.58 8.56
CA GLY A 136 8.33 -2.37 8.85
C GLY A 136 8.25 -3.21 10.12
N ARG A 137 7.06 -3.35 10.75
CA ARG A 137 6.90 -4.22 11.92
C ARG A 137 7.18 -5.67 11.53
N GLY A 138 7.97 -6.39 12.35
CA GLY A 138 8.36 -7.78 12.10
C GLY A 138 9.30 -7.97 10.89
N VAL A 139 9.80 -6.91 10.28
CA VAL A 139 10.79 -6.99 9.19
C VAL A 139 12.18 -7.08 9.80
N ARG A 140 12.90 -8.14 9.47
CA ARG A 140 14.27 -8.39 9.92
C ARG A 140 15.18 -8.89 8.81
N ILE A 141 16.45 -8.56 8.87
CA ILE A 141 17.49 -9.16 8.04
C ILE A 141 18.07 -10.32 8.83
N VAL A 142 18.17 -11.48 8.21
CA VAL A 142 18.68 -12.71 8.80
C VAL A 142 19.85 -13.17 7.94
N ASP A 143 21.03 -13.36 8.54
CA ASP A 143 22.24 -13.86 7.86
C ASP A 143 22.74 -15.19 8.45
N ARG A 144 22.20 -15.62 9.59
CA ARG A 144 22.58 -16.84 10.30
C ARG A 144 21.39 -17.66 10.77
N VAL A 145 21.54 -18.97 10.78
CA VAL A 145 20.52 -19.91 11.25
C VAL A 145 20.10 -19.62 12.72
N SER A 146 21.04 -19.17 13.56
CA SER A 146 20.76 -18.81 14.95
C SER A 146 19.82 -17.61 15.12
N GLU A 147 19.59 -16.83 14.08
CA GLU A 147 18.67 -15.69 14.06
C GLU A 147 17.25 -16.07 13.59
N LEU A 148 17.05 -17.34 13.16
CA LEU A 148 15.75 -17.88 12.80
C LEU A 148 14.95 -18.22 14.08
N VAL A 149 14.57 -17.20 14.82
CA VAL A 149 13.73 -17.34 16.02
C VAL A 149 12.24 -17.20 15.66
N GLU A 150 11.40 -17.96 16.34
CA GLU A 150 9.97 -17.71 16.34
C GLU A 150 9.71 -16.48 17.22
N ASP A 151 9.42 -15.34 16.60
CA ASP A 151 8.90 -14.23 17.36
C ASP A 151 7.45 -14.53 17.71
N GLY A 152 7.15 -14.64 19.00
CA GLY A 152 5.79 -14.93 19.48
C GLY A 152 4.74 -13.86 19.14
N ASP A 153 5.12 -12.82 18.41
CA ASP A 153 4.30 -11.68 18.01
C ASP A 153 4.06 -11.60 16.47
N ASP A 154 4.47 -12.61 15.69
CA ASP A 154 4.33 -12.66 14.23
C ASP A 154 2.86 -12.86 13.75
N GLY A 155 1.88 -12.79 14.66
CA GLY A 155 0.45 -12.91 14.32
C GLY A 155 0.04 -14.29 13.80
N GLY A 156 0.90 -15.32 13.88
CA GLY A 156 0.57 -16.72 13.58
C GLY A 156 0.33 -17.04 12.10
N GLY A 157 0.78 -16.22 11.16
CA GLY A 157 0.62 -16.44 9.73
C GLY A 157 1.93 -16.80 9.02
N PRO A 158 1.87 -17.08 7.70
CA PRO A 158 3.05 -17.36 6.91
C PRO A 158 4.00 -16.17 6.83
N LEU A 159 5.27 -16.44 6.57
CA LEU A 159 6.30 -15.44 6.37
C LEU A 159 6.70 -15.37 4.90
N LEU A 160 6.97 -14.15 4.43
CA LEU A 160 7.64 -13.89 3.18
C LEU A 160 9.13 -13.65 3.46
N ALA A 161 10.01 -14.44 2.87
CA ALA A 161 11.44 -14.19 2.86
C ALA A 161 11.88 -13.73 1.48
N GLN A 162 12.70 -12.68 1.42
CA GLN A 162 13.24 -12.14 0.17
C GLN A 162 14.76 -12.15 0.23
N ARG A 163 15.42 -12.47 -0.88
CA ARG A 163 16.87 -12.36 -0.97
C ARG A 163 17.30 -10.91 -0.67
N TYR A 164 18.15 -10.71 0.32
CA TYR A 164 18.64 -9.37 0.66
C TYR A 164 19.38 -8.74 -0.53
N ARG A 165 19.11 -7.48 -0.78
CA ARG A 165 19.81 -6.65 -1.76
C ARG A 165 20.49 -5.50 -1.01
N GLN A 166 21.80 -5.44 -1.11
CA GLN A 166 22.57 -4.36 -0.47
C GLN A 166 22.18 -3.01 -1.07
N PRO A 167 21.63 -2.07 -0.28
CA PRO A 167 21.24 -0.77 -0.79
C PRO A 167 22.46 0.07 -1.21
N GLU A 168 22.33 0.74 -2.36
CA GLU A 168 23.22 1.79 -2.81
C GLU A 168 22.54 3.14 -2.61
N GLY A 169 23.05 3.92 -1.64
CA GLY A 169 22.54 5.25 -1.35
C GLY A 169 21.25 5.25 -0.53
N ARG A 170 20.33 6.15 -0.92
CA ARG A 170 19.08 6.37 -0.18
C ARG A 170 17.95 5.49 -0.69
N ASP A 171 17.03 5.12 0.20
CA ASP A 171 15.79 4.48 -0.19
C ASP A 171 14.94 5.40 -1.05
N ARG A 172 14.28 4.82 -2.05
CA ARG A 172 13.37 5.53 -2.94
C ARG A 172 11.95 5.02 -2.72
N LYS A 173 11.06 5.95 -2.41
CA LYS A 173 9.61 5.70 -2.39
C LYS A 173 9.00 6.30 -3.64
N ILE A 174 8.37 5.46 -4.45
CA ILE A 174 7.61 5.87 -5.62
C ILE A 174 6.13 5.86 -5.25
N TYR A 175 5.42 6.91 -5.63
CA TYR A 175 3.98 7.04 -5.43
C TYR A 175 3.28 7.22 -6.76
N ARG A 176 2.08 6.64 -6.88
CA ARG A 176 1.19 6.84 -8.01
C ARG A 176 -0.16 7.38 -7.54
N ILE A 177 -0.65 8.43 -8.22
CA ILE A 177 -1.97 9.02 -8.04
C ILE A 177 -2.59 9.10 -9.44
N GLY A 178 -3.45 8.13 -9.79
CA GLY A 178 -3.92 8.00 -11.17
C GLY A 178 -2.76 7.73 -12.13
N ASP A 179 -2.53 8.66 -13.06
CA ASP A 179 -1.43 8.57 -14.02
C ASP A 179 -0.15 9.29 -13.56
N ASP A 180 -0.27 10.13 -12.53
CA ASP A 180 0.86 10.87 -12.01
C ASP A 180 1.78 9.99 -11.14
N VAL A 181 3.09 10.10 -11.38
CA VAL A 181 4.12 9.34 -10.66
C VAL A 181 5.11 10.29 -10.00
N PHE A 182 5.27 10.14 -8.70
CA PHE A 182 6.14 10.97 -7.85
C PHE A 182 7.21 10.11 -7.18
N GLY A 183 8.41 10.66 -7.04
CA GLY A 183 9.53 10.03 -6.36
C GLY A 183 9.98 10.82 -5.14
N VAL A 184 10.28 10.11 -4.05
CA VAL A 184 10.81 10.69 -2.82
C VAL A 184 11.98 9.83 -2.33
N GLU A 185 13.15 10.45 -2.19
CA GLU A 185 14.33 9.83 -1.58
C GLU A 185 14.31 10.02 -0.07
N ARG A 186 14.58 8.95 0.68
CA ARG A 186 14.59 8.95 2.15
C ARG A 186 15.83 8.30 2.72
N VAL A 187 16.19 8.71 3.92
CA VAL A 187 17.20 8.01 4.73
C VAL A 187 16.53 6.75 5.34
N TRP A 188 17.23 5.62 5.31
CA TRP A 188 16.80 4.40 5.98
C TRP A 188 17.80 3.99 7.06
N PRO A 189 17.34 3.61 8.24
CA PRO A 189 15.98 3.79 8.78
C PRO A 189 15.69 5.26 9.11
N ALA A 190 14.49 5.74 8.78
CA ALA A 190 14.06 7.09 9.11
C ALA A 190 13.70 7.19 10.61
N ARG A 191 14.42 8.03 11.36
CA ARG A 191 14.25 8.22 12.81
C ARG A 191 13.32 9.37 13.15
N THR A 192 13.24 10.39 12.28
CA THR A 192 12.45 11.60 12.48
C THR A 192 11.33 11.72 11.44
N TYR A 193 10.37 12.62 11.71
CA TYR A 193 9.31 12.90 10.73
C TYR A 193 9.89 13.57 9.47
N GLN A 194 10.87 14.44 9.61
CA GLN A 194 11.54 15.11 8.49
C GLN A 194 12.27 14.08 7.59
N GLU A 195 12.94 13.11 8.18
CA GLU A 195 13.56 12.01 7.43
C GLU A 195 12.52 11.16 6.69
N LYS A 196 11.31 10.99 7.26
CA LYS A 196 10.18 10.30 6.60
C LYS A 196 9.56 11.11 5.46
N LEU A 197 9.63 12.44 5.49
CA LEU A 197 9.22 13.29 4.37
C LEU A 197 10.17 13.11 3.18
N GLY A 198 11.47 12.99 3.45
CA GLY A 198 12.48 12.82 2.42
C GLY A 198 12.61 14.06 1.50
N ARG A 199 13.11 13.82 0.29
CA ARG A 199 13.28 14.87 -0.74
C ARG A 199 12.67 14.39 -2.05
N PRO A 200 11.85 15.20 -2.73
CA PRO A 200 11.36 14.87 -4.06
C PRO A 200 12.51 14.73 -5.05
N PHE A 201 12.38 13.80 -5.99
CA PHE A 201 13.30 13.65 -7.11
C PHE A 201 12.56 13.37 -8.42
N THR A 202 13.20 13.65 -9.55
CA THR A 202 12.64 13.38 -10.88
C THR A 202 12.65 11.88 -11.15
N VAL A 203 11.47 11.28 -11.30
CA VAL A 203 11.31 9.84 -11.55
C VAL A 203 11.81 9.50 -12.95
N SER A 204 12.74 8.55 -13.08
CA SER A 204 13.26 8.06 -14.36
C SER A 204 12.18 7.36 -15.19
N ARG A 205 12.43 7.20 -16.50
CA ARG A 205 11.55 6.43 -17.38
C ARG A 205 11.36 5.00 -16.87
N GLU A 206 12.43 4.33 -16.48
CA GLU A 206 12.41 2.98 -15.93
C GLU A 206 11.49 2.86 -14.70
N LEU A 207 11.62 3.78 -13.72
CA LEU A 207 10.78 3.77 -12.54
C LEU A 207 9.29 4.08 -12.84
N ARG A 208 9.01 4.87 -13.88
CA ARG A 208 7.64 5.08 -14.37
C ARG A 208 7.05 3.83 -15.00
N GLU A 209 7.85 3.10 -15.80
CA GLU A 209 7.45 1.83 -16.39
C GLU A 209 7.20 0.76 -15.31
N ILE A 210 8.04 0.70 -14.27
CA ILE A 210 7.82 -0.15 -13.09
C ILE A 210 6.51 0.23 -12.40
N ALA A 211 6.25 1.53 -12.16
CA ALA A 211 5.01 2.00 -11.56
C ALA A 211 3.78 1.61 -12.41
N SER A 212 3.87 1.71 -13.73
CA SER A 212 2.80 1.27 -14.63
C SER A 212 2.50 -0.20 -14.48
N ARG A 213 3.55 -1.06 -14.53
CA ARG A 213 3.41 -2.51 -14.35
C ARG A 213 2.83 -2.89 -12.98
N CYS A 214 3.30 -2.26 -11.90
CA CYS A 214 2.74 -2.47 -10.56
C CYS A 214 1.25 -2.15 -10.49
N GLY A 215 0.85 -1.01 -11.04
CA GLY A 215 -0.55 -0.58 -11.06
C GLY A 215 -1.43 -1.53 -11.86
N SER A 216 -0.99 -1.95 -13.04
CA SER A 216 -1.74 -2.88 -13.90
C SER A 216 -1.83 -4.28 -13.28
N ALA A 217 -0.72 -4.80 -12.71
CA ALA A 217 -0.68 -6.13 -12.10
C ALA A 217 -1.64 -6.26 -10.91
N LEU A 218 -1.75 -5.22 -10.09
CA LEU A 218 -2.55 -5.26 -8.87
C LEU A 218 -3.91 -4.55 -8.99
N GLY A 219 -4.21 -3.90 -10.13
CA GLY A 219 -5.44 -3.12 -10.28
C GLY A 219 -5.49 -1.89 -9.36
N LEU A 220 -4.35 -1.24 -9.11
CA LEU A 220 -4.23 -0.10 -8.20
C LEU A 220 -3.98 1.20 -8.95
N SER A 221 -4.64 2.28 -8.53
CA SER A 221 -4.40 3.64 -9.01
C SER A 221 -3.83 4.59 -7.97
N LEU A 222 -4.08 4.32 -6.69
CA LEU A 222 -3.52 5.05 -5.54
C LEU A 222 -2.61 4.11 -4.75
N PHE A 223 -1.33 4.15 -4.99
CA PHE A 223 -0.39 3.26 -4.31
C PHE A 223 1.01 3.85 -4.17
N GLY A 224 1.85 3.17 -3.45
CA GLY A 224 3.27 3.49 -3.37
C GLY A 224 4.09 2.24 -3.16
N PHE A 225 5.31 2.22 -3.68
CA PHE A 225 6.23 1.10 -3.51
C PHE A 225 7.62 1.59 -3.14
N ASP A 226 8.32 0.76 -2.38
CA ASP A 226 9.68 1.01 -1.95
C ASP A 226 10.67 0.35 -2.92
N VAL A 227 11.69 1.11 -3.33
CA VAL A 227 12.72 0.69 -4.27
C VAL A 227 14.08 0.76 -3.61
N VAL A 228 14.80 -0.34 -3.67
CA VAL A 228 16.23 -0.43 -3.37
C VAL A 228 17.00 -0.45 -4.67
N ILE A 229 18.02 0.41 -4.80
CA ILE A 229 19.01 0.28 -5.86
C ILE A 229 20.12 -0.61 -5.34
N SER A 230 20.43 -1.66 -6.08
CA SER A 230 21.53 -2.60 -5.78
C SER A 230 22.21 -3.00 -7.07
N GLU A 231 23.53 -2.90 -7.14
CA GLU A 231 24.32 -3.15 -8.35
C GLU A 231 23.81 -2.33 -9.56
N GLY A 232 23.45 -1.04 -9.29
CA GLY A 232 22.91 -0.12 -10.27
C GLY A 232 21.49 -0.44 -10.76
N ARG A 233 20.80 -1.44 -10.22
CA ARG A 233 19.47 -1.90 -10.66
C ARG A 233 18.40 -1.62 -9.61
N PRO A 234 17.19 -1.19 -10.00
CA PRO A 234 16.07 -1.02 -9.08
C PRO A 234 15.42 -2.37 -8.75
N TYR A 235 15.11 -2.58 -7.46
CA TYR A 235 14.32 -3.70 -6.97
C TYR A 235 13.15 -3.18 -6.14
N VAL A 236 11.93 -3.58 -6.49
CA VAL A 236 10.73 -3.31 -5.69
C VAL A 236 10.72 -4.27 -4.50
N VAL A 237 10.79 -3.73 -3.30
CA VAL A 237 10.88 -4.53 -2.07
C VAL A 237 9.61 -4.50 -1.22
N ASP A 238 8.74 -3.52 -1.38
CA ASP A 238 7.43 -3.45 -0.72
C ASP A 238 6.46 -2.61 -1.54
N ILE A 239 5.17 -2.91 -1.47
CA ILE A 239 4.10 -2.14 -2.11
C ILE A 239 2.94 -1.95 -1.13
N SER A 240 2.26 -0.82 -1.20
CA SER A 240 1.14 -0.51 -0.33
C SER A 240 0.05 0.25 -1.08
N SER A 241 -1.19 -0.21 -0.94
CA SER A 241 -2.36 0.51 -1.42
C SER A 241 -2.60 1.76 -0.57
N PHE A 242 -2.94 2.85 -1.22
CA PHE A 242 -3.27 4.15 -0.62
C PHE A 242 -2.36 4.57 0.56
N PRO A 243 -1.05 4.78 0.33
CA PRO A 243 -0.10 5.17 1.37
C PRO A 243 -0.34 6.60 1.88
N GLY A 244 0.56 7.12 2.71
CA GLY A 244 0.47 8.47 3.26
C GLY A 244 0.98 9.58 2.35
N PHE A 245 1.48 9.30 1.15
CA PHE A 245 2.01 10.24 0.14
C PHE A 245 2.99 11.30 0.71
N LYS A 246 3.72 10.93 1.75
CA LYS A 246 4.65 11.85 2.45
C LYS A 246 5.78 12.29 1.53
N GLY A 247 6.05 13.59 1.52
CA GLY A 247 7.09 14.18 0.68
C GLY A 247 6.70 14.45 -0.78
N VAL A 248 5.49 14.04 -1.20
CA VAL A 248 4.97 14.38 -2.53
C VAL A 248 4.53 15.84 -2.53
N PRO A 249 5.03 16.68 -3.45
CA PRO A 249 4.59 18.06 -3.57
C PRO A 249 3.09 18.14 -3.90
N ASN A 250 2.35 19.02 -3.23
CA ASN A 250 0.91 19.24 -3.44
C ASN A 250 0.05 17.96 -3.39
N ALA A 251 0.49 16.95 -2.61
CA ALA A 251 -0.16 15.65 -2.54
C ALA A 251 -1.66 15.72 -2.27
N ALA A 252 -2.09 16.64 -1.38
CA ALA A 252 -3.50 16.79 -1.04
C ALA A 252 -4.34 17.25 -2.25
N ALA A 253 -3.84 18.19 -3.05
CA ALA A 253 -4.53 18.64 -4.25
C ALA A 253 -4.64 17.51 -5.29
N HIS A 254 -3.53 16.83 -5.61
CA HIS A 254 -3.54 15.69 -6.54
C HIS A 254 -4.51 14.58 -6.10
N LEU A 255 -4.54 14.27 -4.81
CA LEU A 255 -5.46 13.26 -4.25
C LEU A 255 -6.91 13.72 -4.33
N ALA A 256 -7.22 14.97 -3.95
CA ALA A 256 -8.58 15.50 -4.02
C ALA A 256 -9.09 15.50 -5.46
N ASP A 257 -8.28 15.99 -6.42
CA ASP A 257 -8.61 15.99 -7.85
C ASP A 257 -8.85 14.58 -8.39
N TYR A 258 -8.03 13.61 -7.98
CA TYR A 258 -8.20 12.24 -8.45
C TYR A 258 -9.44 11.57 -7.86
N ILE A 259 -9.69 11.74 -6.55
CA ILE A 259 -10.85 11.16 -5.85
C ILE A 259 -12.15 11.74 -6.40
N GLU A 260 -12.20 13.05 -6.65
CA GLU A 260 -13.34 13.72 -7.23
C GLU A 260 -13.68 13.20 -8.63
N ARG A 261 -12.68 13.15 -9.52
CA ARG A 261 -12.85 12.55 -10.87
C ARG A 261 -13.28 11.07 -10.81
N ALA A 262 -12.75 10.31 -9.84
CA ALA A 262 -13.15 8.91 -9.65
C ALA A 262 -14.63 8.81 -9.25
N ALA A 263 -15.10 9.66 -8.34
CA ALA A 263 -16.49 9.69 -7.92
C ALA A 263 -17.42 10.15 -9.06
N GLU A 264 -17.01 11.15 -9.86
CA GLU A 264 -17.76 11.57 -11.06
C GLU A 264 -17.88 10.45 -12.10
N ARG A 265 -16.82 9.66 -12.31
CA ARG A 265 -16.88 8.50 -13.21
C ARG A 265 -17.90 7.48 -12.72
N VAL A 266 -17.90 7.18 -11.44
CA VAL A 266 -18.88 6.26 -10.84
C VAL A 266 -20.30 6.76 -11.02
N THR A 267 -20.56 8.05 -10.79
CA THR A 267 -21.91 8.62 -10.98
C THR A 267 -22.39 8.57 -12.44
N ARG A 268 -21.46 8.49 -13.41
CA ARG A 268 -21.77 8.24 -14.82
C ARG A 268 -21.88 6.76 -15.17
N GLY A 269 -21.77 5.84 -14.21
CA GLY A 269 -21.82 4.40 -14.44
C GLY A 269 -20.54 3.81 -15.03
N GLU A 270 -19.41 4.55 -15.01
CA GLU A 270 -18.12 4.06 -15.48
C GLU A 270 -17.41 3.24 -14.39
N GLN A 271 -16.68 2.20 -14.79
CA GLN A 271 -15.84 1.46 -13.86
C GLN A 271 -14.61 2.27 -13.43
N LEU A 272 -14.23 2.17 -12.15
CA LEU A 272 -13.06 2.87 -11.59
C LEU A 272 -11.73 2.35 -12.17
N LEU A 273 -11.63 1.06 -12.33
CA LEU A 273 -10.46 0.34 -12.88
C LEU A 273 -10.95 -0.94 -13.56
N GLU A 274 -10.28 -1.34 -14.63
CA GLU A 274 -10.42 -2.70 -15.14
C GLU A 274 -9.81 -3.67 -14.10
N ALA A 275 -10.54 -4.74 -13.77
CA ALA A 275 -9.96 -5.83 -12.98
C ALA A 275 -8.72 -6.37 -13.72
N PRO A 276 -7.65 -6.78 -13.01
CA PRO A 276 -6.53 -7.47 -13.66
C PRO A 276 -7.08 -8.61 -14.51
N ARG A 277 -6.69 -8.69 -15.77
CA ARG A 277 -7.05 -9.82 -16.62
C ARG A 277 -6.34 -11.05 -16.06
N THR A 278 -7.12 -12.00 -15.53
CA THR A 278 -6.66 -13.33 -15.11
C THR A 278 -6.19 -14.14 -16.30
#